data_5abf2b67dbbd4335711acc7faacd848f
#
_entry.id   5abf2b67dbbd4335711acc7faacd848f
#
_cell.length_a   1.000
_cell.length_b   1.000
_cell.length_c   1.000
_cell.angle_alpha   90.00
_cell.angle_beta   90.00
_cell.angle_gamma   90.00
#
_symmetry.space_group_name_H-M   'P 1'
#
loop_
_entity.id
_entity.type
_entity.pdbx_description
1 polymer ?
#
loop_
_entity_poly.entity_id
_entity_poly.type
_entity_poly.pdbx_seq_one_letter_code
_entity_poly.pdbx_strand_id
1 'polypeptide(L)'
;MLWQRYAEIKPTDIALKFELKQQVKSGDETRFSIVERDLTWQDLHQLIEQWADVWQAEGVSSGKGVALIGRYQPALVIAYLVALRMQCRVLVINPMFPAEKIKQICEQCNIDYLLDCTQLNGVEVGKLQRLGFGLADNVSQQWMTQCPLTFTLTSGSTGLPKAVVHTLSQHLASAEGISPLLQIDENSEWLLALPLFHVSGQGIVWRWLQNGCCLRCVGDNIYQNLLQVTHSALVPTQLQHFLYFLQENKISSFRLTHILLGGAHIPVALTQQAIRAGIHCYSGYGMTEAASTVFAKKSDASAGVGYLLPLREYRLVDGEIWVRGQTLALGYWQKNGEIKTLLNQEGWFATRDKGYQATNTKELFIQGRIDNMFISGGENIQPEEIEAIILQQPDVKQVFVLPIEDQIYGQRPVAVIDFANGFSFDKVDAVQVALREKLEKFKQPIAYYPFEKIMRSALGIKVSRHLLSQQLSLFLQNSEE
;
A
#
# COMPACT_ATOMS: atom_id res chain seq x y z
N MET A 1 3.00 24.10 -8.57
CA MET A 1 3.03 22.63 -8.44
C MET A 1 4.30 22.06 -9.07
N LEU A 2 4.79 20.86 -8.64
CA LEU A 2 6.05 20.29 -9.15
C LEU A 2 5.99 20.00 -10.65
N TRP A 3 4.92 19.43 -11.18
CA TRP A 3 4.79 19.16 -12.61
C TRP A 3 4.78 20.43 -13.47
N GLN A 4 4.24 21.54 -12.98
CA GLN A 4 4.31 22.85 -13.63
C GLN A 4 5.77 23.32 -13.75
N ARG A 5 6.54 23.23 -12.63
CA ARG A 5 7.97 23.55 -12.65
C ARG A 5 8.73 22.69 -13.65
N TYR A 6 8.43 21.37 -13.73
CA TYR A 6 9.11 20.51 -14.71
C TYR A 6 8.68 20.82 -16.15
N ALA A 7 7.44 21.21 -16.40
CA ALA A 7 7.00 21.70 -17.72
C ALA A 7 7.78 22.95 -18.17
N GLU A 8 8.25 23.78 -17.21
CA GLU A 8 9.06 24.96 -17.50
C GLU A 8 10.54 24.63 -17.75
N ILE A 9 11.15 23.75 -16.92
CA ILE A 9 12.62 23.52 -16.96
C ILE A 9 13.05 22.33 -17.84
N LYS A 10 12.16 21.37 -18.10
CA LYS A 10 12.40 20.18 -18.92
C LYS A 10 11.13 19.72 -19.65
N PRO A 11 10.56 20.58 -20.50
CA PRO A 11 9.25 20.39 -21.12
C PRO A 11 9.13 19.11 -21.95
N THR A 12 10.25 18.66 -22.57
CA THR A 12 10.31 17.53 -23.51
C THR A 12 10.62 16.18 -22.84
N ASP A 13 11.03 16.20 -21.57
CA ASP A 13 11.32 14.95 -20.86
C ASP A 13 10.03 14.18 -20.60
N ILE A 14 10.11 12.85 -20.70
CA ILE A 14 8.95 11.99 -20.48
C ILE A 14 8.60 11.93 -18.99
N ALA A 15 7.38 12.38 -18.69
CA ALA A 15 6.81 12.36 -17.34
C ALA A 15 6.05 11.08 -17.05
N LEU A 16 5.22 10.62 -17.99
CA LEU A 16 4.30 9.49 -17.80
C LEU A 16 4.29 8.58 -19.02
N LYS A 17 4.37 7.26 -18.77
CA LYS A 17 4.20 6.21 -19.79
C LYS A 17 3.03 5.32 -19.45
N PHE A 18 2.28 4.88 -20.43
CA PHE A 18 1.16 3.96 -20.25
C PHE A 18 0.80 3.21 -21.51
N GLU A 19 0.05 2.14 -21.38
CA GLU A 19 -0.47 1.33 -22.47
C GLU A 19 -1.94 1.66 -22.73
N LEU A 20 -2.30 1.78 -24.02
CA LEU A 20 -3.69 1.95 -24.46
C LEU A 20 -4.16 0.73 -25.23
N LYS A 21 -5.36 0.25 -24.94
CA LYS A 21 -6.05 -0.72 -25.78
C LYS A 21 -6.76 -0.01 -26.92
N GLN A 22 -6.24 -0.15 -28.13
CA GLN A 22 -6.89 0.34 -29.34
C GLN A 22 -7.63 -0.76 -30.05
N GLN A 23 -8.86 -0.46 -30.44
CA GLN A 23 -9.67 -1.34 -31.26
C GLN A 23 -9.21 -1.24 -32.72
N VAL A 24 -8.71 -2.33 -33.28
CA VAL A 24 -8.30 -2.41 -34.69
C VAL A 24 -9.32 -3.26 -35.42
N LYS A 25 -10.00 -2.66 -36.42
CA LYS A 25 -10.89 -3.39 -37.32
C LYS A 25 -10.05 -3.99 -38.47
N SER A 26 -10.07 -5.32 -38.63
CA SER A 26 -9.48 -6.02 -39.77
C SER A 26 -10.58 -6.87 -40.41
N GLY A 27 -11.27 -6.31 -41.40
CA GLY A 27 -12.49 -6.91 -41.98
C GLY A 27 -13.64 -6.93 -40.94
N ASP A 28 -14.33 -8.05 -40.79
CA ASP A 28 -15.40 -8.27 -39.83
C ASP A 28 -14.90 -8.63 -38.43
N GLU A 29 -13.58 -8.85 -38.23
CA GLU A 29 -13.01 -9.15 -36.93
C GLU A 29 -12.57 -7.88 -36.21
N THR A 30 -13.02 -7.72 -34.97
CA THR A 30 -12.54 -6.70 -34.05
C THR A 30 -11.40 -7.28 -33.21
N ARG A 31 -10.20 -6.78 -33.39
CA ARG A 31 -9.01 -7.11 -32.57
C ARG A 31 -8.60 -5.91 -31.71
N PHE A 32 -8.03 -6.17 -30.54
CA PHE A 32 -7.43 -5.14 -29.72
C PHE A 32 -5.91 -5.17 -29.89
N SER A 33 -5.33 -4.03 -30.16
CA SER A 33 -3.88 -3.83 -30.09
C SER A 33 -3.53 -2.99 -28.88
N ILE A 34 -2.36 -3.26 -28.28
CA ILE A 34 -1.80 -2.46 -27.20
C ILE A 34 -0.83 -1.47 -27.84
N VAL A 35 -0.99 -0.19 -27.53
CA VAL A 35 -0.11 0.89 -28.01
C VAL A 35 0.45 1.63 -26.81
N GLU A 36 1.78 1.70 -26.72
CA GLU A 36 2.45 2.58 -25.75
C GLU A 36 2.23 4.05 -26.08
N ARG A 37 2.04 4.84 -25.03
CA ARG A 37 1.90 6.31 -25.08
C ARG A 37 2.79 6.94 -24.04
N ASP A 38 3.43 8.00 -24.43
CA ASP A 38 4.30 8.82 -23.61
C ASP A 38 3.71 10.23 -23.52
N LEU A 39 3.69 10.78 -22.32
CA LEU A 39 3.41 12.21 -22.08
C LEU A 39 4.69 12.85 -21.54
N THR A 40 5.07 13.97 -22.18
CA THR A 40 6.11 14.83 -21.64
C THR A 40 5.60 15.62 -20.41
N TRP A 41 6.50 16.28 -19.68
CA TRP A 41 6.08 17.17 -18.58
C TRP A 41 5.18 18.31 -19.08
N GLN A 42 5.42 18.80 -20.30
CA GLN A 42 4.58 19.81 -20.91
C GLN A 42 3.20 19.27 -21.26
N ASP A 43 3.12 18.08 -21.87
CA ASP A 43 1.84 17.43 -22.18
C ASP A 43 1.03 17.14 -20.92
N LEU A 44 1.70 16.62 -19.89
CA LEU A 44 1.07 16.35 -18.59
C LEU A 44 0.50 17.61 -17.96
N HIS A 45 1.27 18.72 -17.96
CA HIS A 45 0.80 20.00 -17.43
C HIS A 45 -0.42 20.50 -18.20
N GLN A 46 -0.37 20.54 -19.53
CA GLN A 46 -1.48 20.96 -20.37
C GLN A 46 -2.74 20.12 -20.13
N LEU A 47 -2.57 18.81 -20.02
CA LEU A 47 -3.68 17.89 -19.76
C LEU A 47 -4.32 18.14 -18.39
N ILE A 48 -3.51 18.39 -17.35
CA ILE A 48 -4.01 18.74 -16.01
C ILE A 48 -4.83 20.05 -16.05
N GLU A 49 -4.36 21.08 -16.75
CA GLU A 49 -5.11 22.35 -16.86
C GLU A 49 -6.41 22.15 -17.65
N GLN A 50 -6.40 21.39 -18.75
CA GLN A 50 -7.61 21.07 -19.52
C GLN A 50 -8.66 20.34 -18.66
N TRP A 51 -8.24 19.35 -17.87
CA TRP A 51 -9.16 18.66 -16.96
C TRP A 51 -9.67 19.60 -15.86
N ALA A 52 -8.81 20.46 -15.32
CA ALA A 52 -9.18 21.45 -14.30
C ALA A 52 -10.25 22.41 -14.80
N ASP A 53 -10.13 22.90 -16.05
CA ASP A 53 -11.13 23.77 -16.68
C ASP A 53 -12.49 23.06 -16.79
N VAL A 54 -12.50 21.80 -17.23
CA VAL A 54 -13.74 21.00 -17.31
C VAL A 54 -14.36 20.81 -15.92
N TRP A 55 -13.57 20.42 -14.92
CA TRP A 55 -14.07 20.22 -13.57
C TRP A 55 -14.56 21.52 -12.92
N GLN A 56 -13.91 22.65 -13.22
CA GLN A 56 -14.36 23.96 -12.78
C GLN A 56 -15.73 24.31 -13.39
N ALA A 57 -15.93 24.01 -14.67
CA ALA A 57 -17.22 24.19 -15.33
C ALA A 57 -18.33 23.29 -14.76
N GLU A 58 -17.97 22.10 -14.24
CA GLU A 58 -18.88 21.19 -13.50
C GLU A 58 -19.12 21.64 -12.04
N GLY A 59 -18.49 22.72 -11.57
CA GLY A 59 -18.68 23.31 -10.24
C GLY A 59 -17.70 22.86 -9.17
N VAL A 60 -16.63 22.15 -9.53
CA VAL A 60 -15.54 21.82 -8.57
C VAL A 60 -14.79 23.11 -8.23
N SER A 61 -14.53 23.29 -6.94
CA SER A 61 -13.78 24.44 -6.43
C SER A 61 -12.91 24.03 -5.24
N SER A 62 -12.03 24.94 -4.80
CA SER A 62 -11.16 24.72 -3.65
C SER A 62 -11.94 24.22 -2.42
N GLY A 63 -11.36 23.24 -1.71
CA GLY A 63 -11.93 22.60 -0.52
C GLY A 63 -13.00 21.54 -0.79
N LYS A 64 -13.49 21.38 -2.02
CA LYS A 64 -14.44 20.31 -2.35
C LYS A 64 -13.82 18.92 -2.20
N GLY A 65 -14.63 17.94 -1.78
CA GLY A 65 -14.23 16.55 -1.68
C GLY A 65 -14.42 15.83 -3.01
N VAL A 66 -13.36 15.23 -3.53
CA VAL A 66 -13.38 14.45 -4.78
C VAL A 66 -12.91 13.03 -4.50
N ALA A 67 -13.77 12.05 -4.75
CA ALA A 67 -13.42 10.63 -4.70
C ALA A 67 -13.10 10.10 -6.10
N LEU A 68 -12.05 9.30 -6.20
CA LEU A 68 -11.55 8.69 -7.42
C LEU A 68 -11.55 7.17 -7.26
N ILE A 69 -12.27 6.43 -8.10
CA ILE A 69 -12.26 4.97 -8.08
C ILE A 69 -11.24 4.46 -9.09
N GLY A 70 -10.27 3.64 -8.67
CA GLY A 70 -9.26 3.07 -9.56
C GLY A 70 -8.07 2.46 -8.85
N ARG A 71 -7.13 1.89 -9.61
CA ARG A 71 -5.90 1.25 -9.10
C ARG A 71 -4.62 1.87 -9.66
N TYR A 72 -4.42 1.74 -10.97
CA TYR A 72 -3.18 2.03 -11.69
C TYR A 72 -3.42 2.84 -12.97
N GLN A 73 -4.68 3.12 -13.30
CA GLN A 73 -5.05 3.73 -14.57
C GLN A 73 -4.35 5.08 -14.75
N PRO A 74 -3.87 5.43 -15.94
CA PRO A 74 -3.28 6.74 -16.21
C PRO A 74 -4.27 7.88 -15.93
N ALA A 75 -5.56 7.70 -16.28
CA ALA A 75 -6.63 8.65 -15.94
C ALA A 75 -6.74 8.89 -14.43
N LEU A 76 -6.52 7.86 -13.59
CA LEU A 76 -6.53 8.02 -12.12
C LEU A 76 -5.38 8.91 -11.64
N VAL A 77 -4.17 8.74 -12.21
CA VAL A 77 -3.02 9.60 -11.90
C VAL A 77 -3.31 11.04 -12.30
N ILE A 78 -3.83 11.25 -13.50
CA ILE A 78 -4.20 12.61 -13.98
C ILE A 78 -5.28 13.22 -13.07
N ALA A 79 -6.37 12.51 -12.81
CA ALA A 79 -7.45 12.98 -11.94
C ALA A 79 -6.97 13.34 -10.53
N TYR A 80 -6.05 12.53 -9.98
CA TYR A 80 -5.42 12.81 -8.69
C TYR A 80 -4.66 14.14 -8.71
N LEU A 81 -3.84 14.38 -9.74
CA LEU A 81 -3.10 15.64 -9.92
C LEU A 81 -4.03 16.84 -10.16
N VAL A 82 -5.11 16.65 -10.92
CA VAL A 82 -6.15 17.69 -11.15
C VAL A 82 -6.81 18.08 -9.83
N ALA A 83 -7.21 17.11 -9.00
CA ALA A 83 -7.79 17.38 -7.68
C ALA A 83 -6.82 18.19 -6.79
N LEU A 84 -5.52 17.84 -6.82
CA LEU A 84 -4.48 18.61 -6.11
C LEU A 84 -4.33 20.02 -6.68
N ARG A 85 -4.34 20.19 -8.02
CA ARG A 85 -4.25 21.47 -8.71
C ARG A 85 -5.41 22.41 -8.32
N MET A 86 -6.60 21.83 -8.16
CA MET A 86 -7.82 22.56 -7.79
C MET A 86 -7.99 22.78 -6.29
N GLN A 87 -6.98 22.43 -5.48
CA GLN A 87 -7.01 22.59 -4.01
C GLN A 87 -8.14 21.77 -3.36
N CYS A 88 -8.46 20.60 -3.89
CA CYS A 88 -9.51 19.70 -3.38
C CYS A 88 -9.02 18.83 -2.23
N ARG A 89 -9.97 18.20 -1.53
CA ARG A 89 -9.77 17.04 -0.67
C ARG A 89 -9.94 15.80 -1.54
N VAL A 90 -8.86 15.05 -1.81
CA VAL A 90 -8.89 13.91 -2.72
C VAL A 90 -8.82 12.60 -1.98
N LEU A 91 -9.74 11.70 -2.29
CA LEU A 91 -9.82 10.33 -1.75
C LEU A 91 -9.76 9.33 -2.91
N VAL A 92 -8.78 8.42 -2.89
CA VAL A 92 -8.77 7.30 -3.84
C VAL A 92 -9.43 6.08 -3.20
N ILE A 93 -10.37 5.44 -3.91
CA ILE A 93 -11.19 4.33 -3.42
C ILE A 93 -10.86 3.05 -4.19
N ASN A 94 -10.76 1.94 -3.46
CA ASN A 94 -10.58 0.62 -4.04
C ASN A 94 -11.83 0.22 -4.88
N PRO A 95 -11.68 -0.05 -6.19
CA PRO A 95 -12.79 -0.42 -7.07
C PRO A 95 -13.46 -1.75 -6.71
N MET A 96 -12.83 -2.55 -5.86
CA MET A 96 -13.39 -3.83 -5.40
C MET A 96 -14.37 -3.68 -4.22
N PHE A 97 -14.54 -2.48 -3.68
CA PHE A 97 -15.54 -2.26 -2.64
C PHE A 97 -16.95 -2.33 -3.22
N PRO A 98 -17.90 -2.94 -2.50
CA PRO A 98 -19.32 -2.88 -2.87
C PRO A 98 -19.82 -1.43 -2.97
N ALA A 99 -20.74 -1.16 -3.88
CA ALA A 99 -21.28 0.19 -4.12
C ALA A 99 -21.81 0.87 -2.84
N GLU A 100 -22.52 0.10 -1.99
CA GLU A 100 -23.02 0.61 -0.71
C GLU A 100 -21.88 1.06 0.23
N LYS A 101 -20.78 0.31 0.28
CA LYS A 101 -19.59 0.67 1.07
C LYS A 101 -18.92 1.92 0.51
N ILE A 102 -18.82 2.05 -0.82
CA ILE A 102 -18.31 3.26 -1.48
C ILE A 102 -19.14 4.47 -1.08
N LYS A 103 -20.48 4.35 -1.13
CA LYS A 103 -21.40 5.40 -0.72
C LYS A 103 -21.19 5.81 0.74
N GLN A 104 -21.14 4.85 1.68
CA GLN A 104 -20.91 5.11 3.10
C GLN A 104 -19.57 5.82 3.36
N ILE A 105 -18.50 5.43 2.65
CA ILE A 105 -17.19 6.09 2.73
C ILE A 105 -17.29 7.53 2.21
N CYS A 106 -17.96 7.76 1.09
CA CYS A 106 -18.15 9.11 0.54
C CYS A 106 -18.96 10.01 1.50
N GLU A 107 -19.99 9.49 2.14
CA GLU A 107 -20.75 10.21 3.17
C GLU A 107 -19.89 10.55 4.39
N GLN A 108 -19.11 9.56 4.89
CA GLN A 108 -18.22 9.74 6.04
C GLN A 108 -17.12 10.78 5.78
N CYS A 109 -16.61 10.83 4.54
CA CYS A 109 -15.53 11.73 4.12
C CYS A 109 -16.03 13.05 3.52
N ASN A 110 -17.33 13.31 3.55
CA ASN A 110 -17.96 14.52 2.99
C ASN A 110 -17.54 14.79 1.53
N ILE A 111 -17.68 13.79 0.67
CA ILE A 111 -17.32 13.86 -0.74
C ILE A 111 -18.42 14.54 -1.55
N ASP A 112 -18.04 15.55 -2.33
CA ASP A 112 -18.94 16.29 -3.21
C ASP A 112 -19.09 15.63 -4.58
N TYR A 113 -17.99 15.04 -5.12
CA TYR A 113 -17.90 14.51 -6.47
C TYR A 113 -17.21 13.15 -6.50
N LEU A 114 -17.64 12.30 -7.42
CA LEU A 114 -17.08 10.97 -7.67
C LEU A 114 -16.69 10.83 -9.14
N LEU A 115 -15.50 10.28 -9.41
CA LEU A 115 -15.06 9.85 -10.72
C LEU A 115 -14.67 8.38 -10.70
N ASP A 116 -15.29 7.57 -11.55
CA ASP A 116 -14.85 6.19 -11.78
C ASP A 116 -13.84 6.13 -12.93
N CYS A 117 -12.55 6.07 -12.56
CA CYS A 117 -11.46 5.97 -13.51
C CYS A 117 -11.30 4.58 -14.13
N THR A 118 -12.01 3.55 -13.61
CA THR A 118 -11.92 2.19 -14.18
C THR A 118 -12.61 2.09 -15.54
N GLN A 119 -13.52 3.02 -15.84
CA GLN A 119 -14.27 3.09 -17.08
C GLN A 119 -13.59 3.95 -18.15
N LEU A 120 -12.49 4.64 -17.80
CA LEU A 120 -11.81 5.55 -18.70
C LEU A 120 -10.72 4.84 -19.50
N ASN A 121 -10.62 5.15 -20.78
CA ASN A 121 -9.57 4.68 -21.66
C ASN A 121 -8.43 5.73 -21.74
N GLY A 122 -7.26 5.34 -21.27
CA GLY A 122 -6.09 6.22 -21.30
C GLY A 122 -6.21 7.43 -20.39
N VAL A 123 -6.22 8.61 -21.00
CA VAL A 123 -6.21 9.91 -20.30
C VAL A 123 -7.38 10.82 -20.68
N GLU A 124 -8.46 10.24 -21.17
CA GLU A 124 -9.69 10.97 -21.50
C GLU A 124 -10.30 11.62 -20.25
N VAL A 125 -10.83 12.83 -20.40
CA VAL A 125 -11.50 13.54 -19.31
C VAL A 125 -12.76 12.80 -18.90
N GLY A 126 -12.81 12.34 -17.66
CA GLY A 126 -13.95 11.63 -17.11
C GLY A 126 -15.03 12.58 -16.59
N LYS A 127 -16.29 12.18 -16.76
CA LYS A 127 -17.45 12.91 -16.22
C LYS A 127 -17.58 12.68 -14.72
N LEU A 128 -17.68 13.77 -13.96
CA LEU A 128 -17.90 13.71 -12.51
C LEU A 128 -19.38 13.43 -12.19
N GLN A 129 -19.60 12.56 -11.20
CA GLN A 129 -20.90 12.36 -10.59
C GLN A 129 -20.98 13.23 -9.33
N ARG A 130 -21.96 14.15 -9.26
CA ARG A 130 -22.23 14.95 -8.06
C ARG A 130 -22.96 14.08 -7.03
N LEU A 131 -22.44 13.99 -5.80
CA LEU A 131 -22.99 13.14 -4.74
C LEU A 131 -23.83 13.90 -3.71
N GLY A 132 -23.50 15.17 -3.46
CA GLY A 132 -24.22 15.99 -2.48
C GLY A 132 -23.90 15.65 -1.01
N PHE A 133 -22.78 14.96 -0.71
CA PHE A 133 -22.34 14.68 0.65
C PHE A 133 -21.37 15.72 1.20
N GLY A 134 -21.14 16.80 0.48
CA GLY A 134 -20.22 17.89 0.86
C GLY A 134 -20.57 18.51 2.21
N LEU A 135 -19.57 19.18 2.80
CA LEU A 135 -19.78 19.94 4.04
C LEU A 135 -20.72 21.13 3.78
N ALA A 136 -21.56 21.44 4.78
CA ALA A 136 -22.36 22.66 4.73
C ALA A 136 -21.46 23.90 4.82
N ASP A 137 -21.85 24.97 4.15
CA ASP A 137 -21.04 26.20 4.01
C ASP A 137 -20.74 26.91 5.36
N ASN A 138 -21.50 26.60 6.41
CA ASN A 138 -21.34 27.17 7.75
C ASN A 138 -20.42 26.38 8.68
N VAL A 139 -19.84 25.25 8.23
CA VAL A 139 -18.88 24.48 9.02
C VAL A 139 -17.53 25.21 9.04
N SER A 140 -16.97 25.42 10.25
CA SER A 140 -15.62 25.97 10.41
C SER A 140 -14.60 25.05 9.73
N GLN A 141 -13.95 25.55 8.68
CA GLN A 141 -13.05 24.78 7.85
C GLN A 141 -11.60 25.24 8.06
N GLN A 142 -11.09 25.16 9.30
CA GLN A 142 -9.71 25.56 9.64
C GLN A 142 -8.64 24.89 8.76
N TRP A 143 -8.93 23.69 8.24
CA TRP A 143 -8.05 22.97 7.31
C TRP A 143 -8.03 23.54 5.88
N MET A 144 -8.96 24.45 5.48
CA MET A 144 -8.96 24.99 4.11
C MET A 144 -7.64 25.65 3.72
N THR A 145 -6.97 26.30 4.66
CA THR A 145 -5.66 26.91 4.42
C THR A 145 -4.55 25.88 4.18
N GLN A 146 -4.84 24.60 4.45
CA GLN A 146 -3.91 23.49 4.27
C GLN A 146 -4.19 22.68 3.00
N CYS A 147 -5.26 23.03 2.25
CA CYS A 147 -5.57 22.35 0.98
C CYS A 147 -4.45 22.56 -0.06
N PRO A 148 -4.28 21.58 -0.96
CA PRO A 148 -5.05 20.35 -1.09
C PRO A 148 -4.73 19.33 0.00
N LEU A 149 -5.74 18.52 0.36
CA LEU A 149 -5.59 17.40 1.28
C LEU A 149 -5.76 16.06 0.58
N THR A 150 -5.00 15.06 0.98
CA THR A 150 -5.15 13.70 0.51
C THR A 150 -5.68 12.81 1.61
N PHE A 151 -6.64 11.96 1.26
CA PHE A 151 -7.24 10.99 2.17
C PHE A 151 -6.79 9.59 1.78
N THR A 152 -6.31 8.83 2.77
CA THR A 152 -5.96 7.42 2.59
C THR A 152 -6.72 6.58 3.60
N LEU A 153 -7.44 5.58 3.11
CA LEU A 153 -8.23 4.71 3.98
C LEU A 153 -7.36 3.66 4.67
N THR A 154 -7.59 3.49 5.98
CA THR A 154 -6.99 2.41 6.79
C THR A 154 -8.08 1.53 7.38
N SER A 155 -7.79 0.24 7.60
CA SER A 155 -8.72 -0.68 8.25
C SER A 155 -9.02 -0.20 9.67
N GLY A 156 -10.28 0.17 9.92
CA GLY A 156 -10.77 0.51 11.26
C GLY A 156 -11.26 -0.73 11.99
N SER A 157 -11.12 -0.76 13.31
CA SER A 157 -11.68 -1.80 14.19
C SER A 157 -13.22 -1.80 14.24
N THR A 158 -13.88 -0.79 13.70
CA THR A 158 -15.33 -0.53 13.80
C THR A 158 -16.11 -0.78 12.51
N GLY A 159 -15.53 -1.47 11.51
CA GLY A 159 -16.20 -1.85 10.25
C GLY A 159 -15.97 -0.90 9.08
N LEU A 160 -16.20 0.41 9.20
CA LEU A 160 -15.82 1.38 8.16
C LEU A 160 -14.36 1.82 8.32
N PRO A 161 -13.61 1.97 7.20
CA PRO A 161 -12.23 2.42 7.27
C PRO A 161 -12.15 3.89 7.74
N LYS A 162 -11.05 4.20 8.47
CA LYS A 162 -10.73 5.58 8.85
C LYS A 162 -9.99 6.27 7.70
N ALA A 163 -10.29 7.53 7.45
CA ALA A 163 -9.56 8.34 6.48
C ALA A 163 -8.42 9.10 7.19
N VAL A 164 -7.19 8.75 6.87
CA VAL A 164 -5.97 9.46 7.29
C VAL A 164 -5.76 10.64 6.37
N VAL A 165 -5.51 11.83 6.95
CA VAL A 165 -5.42 13.10 6.22
C VAL A 165 -3.99 13.59 6.15
N HIS A 166 -3.49 13.81 4.95
CA HIS A 166 -2.18 14.42 4.72
C HIS A 166 -2.26 15.69 3.88
N THR A 167 -1.27 16.55 4.07
CA THR A 167 -0.94 17.65 3.16
C THR A 167 0.11 17.21 2.14
N LEU A 168 0.33 18.03 1.11
CA LEU A 168 1.40 17.78 0.14
C LEU A 168 2.79 17.74 0.81
N SER A 169 3.04 18.63 1.79
CA SER A 169 4.35 18.74 2.45
C SER A 169 4.74 17.44 3.16
N GLN A 170 3.80 16.74 3.77
CA GLN A 170 4.06 15.46 4.45
C GLN A 170 4.45 14.35 3.46
N HIS A 171 3.77 14.28 2.31
CA HIS A 171 4.13 13.35 1.26
C HIS A 171 5.49 13.66 0.63
N LEU A 172 5.77 14.95 0.36
CA LEU A 172 7.05 15.38 -0.19
C LEU A 172 8.19 15.10 0.79
N ALA A 173 8.03 15.39 2.08
CA ALA A 173 8.99 15.04 3.12
C ALA A 173 9.24 13.52 3.18
N SER A 174 8.18 12.71 2.97
CA SER A 174 8.33 11.26 2.91
C SER A 174 9.13 10.81 1.69
N ALA A 175 8.88 11.40 0.52
CA ALA A 175 9.62 11.10 -0.71
C ALA A 175 11.07 11.57 -0.62
N GLU A 176 11.32 12.81 -0.16
CA GLU A 176 12.65 13.39 0.02
C GLU A 176 13.54 12.50 0.91
N GLY A 177 13.00 12.05 2.06
CA GLY A 177 13.78 11.27 3.02
C GLY A 177 14.22 9.89 2.53
N ILE A 178 13.55 9.29 1.53
CA ILE A 178 13.92 7.95 1.03
C ILE A 178 14.63 7.98 -0.32
N SER A 179 14.44 9.03 -1.12
CA SER A 179 14.99 9.09 -2.49
C SER A 179 16.50 8.87 -2.58
N PRO A 180 17.34 9.42 -1.68
CA PRO A 180 18.79 9.17 -1.72
C PRO A 180 19.16 7.70 -1.48
N LEU A 181 18.46 7.03 -0.56
CA LEU A 181 18.69 5.60 -0.28
C LEU A 181 18.38 4.75 -1.51
N LEU A 182 17.31 5.07 -2.22
CA LEU A 182 16.87 4.34 -3.43
C LEU A 182 17.62 4.78 -4.70
N GLN A 183 18.53 5.75 -4.60
CA GLN A 183 19.33 6.30 -5.71
C GLN A 183 18.44 6.80 -6.86
N ILE A 184 17.35 7.47 -6.53
CA ILE A 184 16.40 7.99 -7.54
C ILE A 184 17.00 9.26 -8.14
N ASP A 185 17.08 9.30 -9.45
CA ASP A 185 17.51 10.43 -10.26
C ASP A 185 16.51 10.75 -11.39
N GLU A 186 16.83 11.72 -12.24
CA GLU A 186 16.00 12.13 -13.36
C GLU A 186 15.85 11.06 -14.46
N ASN A 187 16.81 10.11 -14.56
CA ASN A 187 16.81 9.01 -15.51
C ASN A 187 16.06 7.78 -15.00
N SER A 188 15.63 7.81 -13.76
CA SER A 188 14.86 6.73 -13.14
C SER A 188 13.49 6.61 -13.78
N GLU A 189 13.02 5.39 -13.96
CA GLU A 189 11.66 5.07 -14.41
C GLU A 189 10.97 4.19 -13.36
N TRP A 190 9.90 4.71 -12.74
CA TRP A 190 9.14 4.02 -11.70
C TRP A 190 7.91 3.32 -12.25
N LEU A 191 7.70 2.06 -11.86
CA LEU A 191 6.42 1.40 -12.10
C LEU A 191 5.45 1.70 -10.97
N LEU A 192 4.24 2.16 -11.30
CA LEU A 192 3.11 2.27 -10.35
C LEU A 192 2.53 0.87 -10.08
N ALA A 193 3.30 0.01 -9.40
CA ALA A 193 2.97 -1.39 -9.16
C ALA A 193 2.07 -1.60 -7.92
N LEU A 194 1.87 -0.57 -7.11
CA LEU A 194 0.99 -0.59 -5.94
C LEU A 194 -0.19 0.37 -6.15
N PRO A 195 -1.41 -0.04 -5.75
CA PRO A 195 -2.60 0.76 -6.00
C PRO A 195 -2.57 2.13 -5.33
N LEU A 196 -3.05 3.14 -6.03
CA LEU A 196 -3.07 4.53 -5.54
C LEU A 196 -3.99 4.75 -4.33
N PHE A 197 -4.94 3.86 -4.08
CA PHE A 197 -5.78 3.90 -2.87
C PHE A 197 -5.05 3.43 -1.59
N HIS A 198 -3.79 2.96 -1.70
CA HIS A 198 -2.89 2.69 -0.57
C HIS A 198 -1.79 3.76 -0.51
N VAL A 199 -1.34 4.09 0.71
CA VAL A 199 -0.24 5.03 0.91
C VAL A 199 1.04 4.62 0.19
N SER A 200 1.26 3.33 -0.02
CA SER A 200 2.41 2.79 -0.76
C SER A 200 2.37 3.15 -2.26
N GLY A 201 1.19 3.11 -2.88
CA GLY A 201 0.99 3.58 -4.26
C GLY A 201 1.12 5.11 -4.38
N GLN A 202 0.52 5.85 -3.44
CA GLN A 202 0.73 7.31 -3.34
C GLN A 202 2.23 7.62 -3.17
N GLY A 203 2.94 6.87 -2.32
CA GLY A 203 4.38 7.04 -2.13
C GLY A 203 5.20 6.90 -3.43
N ILE A 204 4.78 6.05 -4.39
CA ILE A 204 5.41 5.98 -5.72
C ILE A 204 5.19 7.29 -6.48
N VAL A 205 3.95 7.79 -6.52
CA VAL A 205 3.60 9.04 -7.21
C VAL A 205 4.36 10.23 -6.62
N TRP A 206 4.50 10.30 -5.29
CA TRP A 206 5.21 11.40 -4.63
C TRP A 206 6.73 11.34 -4.85
N ARG A 207 7.35 10.14 -4.92
CA ARG A 207 8.76 9.98 -5.30
C ARG A 207 9.00 10.39 -6.74
N TRP A 208 8.11 10.00 -7.66
CA TRP A 208 8.12 10.45 -9.05
C TRP A 208 8.09 11.97 -9.15
N LEU A 209 7.13 12.62 -8.52
CA LEU A 209 6.99 14.08 -8.52
C LEU A 209 8.17 14.79 -7.87
N GLN A 210 8.67 14.27 -6.74
CA GLN A 210 9.80 14.87 -6.01
C GLN A 210 11.07 14.89 -6.85
N ASN A 211 11.33 13.83 -7.60
CA ASN A 211 12.59 13.67 -8.35
C ASN A 211 12.48 14.06 -9.82
N GLY A 212 11.26 14.29 -10.32
CA GLY A 212 11.02 14.66 -11.73
C GLY A 212 11.46 13.60 -12.73
N CYS A 213 11.45 12.33 -12.36
CA CYS A 213 11.77 11.19 -13.21
C CYS A 213 10.57 10.75 -14.05
N CYS A 214 10.56 9.55 -14.61
CA CYS A 214 9.45 9.00 -15.38
C CYS A 214 8.58 8.07 -14.52
N LEU A 215 7.25 8.14 -14.62
CA LEU A 215 6.31 7.19 -14.06
C LEU A 215 5.73 6.33 -15.18
N ARG A 216 5.73 5.00 -15.00
CA ARG A 216 5.00 4.06 -15.88
C ARG A 216 3.78 3.54 -15.13
N CYS A 217 2.60 3.71 -15.70
CA CYS A 217 1.39 3.03 -15.23
C CYS A 217 1.41 1.56 -15.65
N VAL A 218 0.88 0.68 -14.79
CA VAL A 218 0.77 -0.75 -15.09
C VAL A 218 -0.18 -0.96 -16.27
N GLY A 219 0.29 -1.71 -17.27
CA GLY A 219 -0.52 -2.22 -18.36
C GLY A 219 -1.20 -3.55 -18.01
N ASP A 220 -1.38 -4.40 -19.00
CA ASP A 220 -2.06 -5.69 -18.83
C ASP A 220 -1.30 -6.68 -17.95
N ASN A 221 0.04 -6.62 -17.94
CA ASN A 221 0.89 -7.53 -17.17
C ASN A 221 1.95 -6.78 -16.37
N ILE A 222 1.80 -6.77 -15.05
CA ILE A 222 2.71 -6.12 -14.12
C ILE A 222 4.15 -6.64 -14.26
N TYR A 223 4.36 -7.95 -14.50
CA TYR A 223 5.69 -8.54 -14.56
C TYR A 223 6.41 -8.17 -15.85
N GLN A 224 5.69 -8.04 -16.97
CA GLN A 224 6.24 -7.51 -18.20
C GLN A 224 6.66 -6.05 -18.06
N ASN A 225 5.85 -5.24 -17.39
CA ASN A 225 6.19 -3.83 -17.14
C ASN A 225 7.38 -3.68 -16.18
N LEU A 226 7.53 -4.60 -15.18
CA LEU A 226 8.71 -4.62 -14.30
C LEU A 226 10.02 -4.82 -15.06
N LEU A 227 10.02 -5.56 -16.18
CA LEU A 227 11.22 -5.75 -17.00
C LEU A 227 11.72 -4.44 -17.64
N GLN A 228 10.84 -3.44 -17.81
CA GLN A 228 11.09 -2.23 -18.61
C GLN A 228 11.49 -1.01 -17.77
N VAL A 229 11.25 -1.02 -16.47
CA VAL A 229 11.51 0.09 -15.56
C VAL A 229 12.81 -0.09 -14.79
N THR A 230 13.30 0.95 -14.12
CA THR A 230 14.48 0.87 -13.24
C THR A 230 14.11 0.68 -11.77
N HIS A 231 12.97 1.21 -11.35
CA HIS A 231 12.53 1.25 -9.96
C HIS A 231 11.10 0.76 -9.79
N SER A 232 10.84 0.10 -8.67
CA SER A 232 9.47 -0.21 -8.24
C SER A 232 9.38 -0.33 -6.70
N ALA A 233 8.16 -0.26 -6.18
CA ALA A 233 7.85 -0.68 -4.83
C ALA A 233 6.89 -1.86 -4.91
N LEU A 234 7.17 -2.93 -4.17
CA LEU A 234 6.40 -4.18 -4.19
C LEU A 234 6.10 -4.65 -2.77
N VAL A 235 5.07 -5.47 -2.64
CA VAL A 235 4.95 -6.35 -1.47
C VAL A 235 5.74 -7.64 -1.69
N PRO A 236 6.18 -8.35 -0.62
CA PRO A 236 7.00 -9.55 -0.76
C PRO A 236 6.41 -10.61 -1.70
N THR A 237 5.09 -10.82 -1.68
CA THR A 237 4.41 -11.77 -2.58
C THR A 237 4.52 -11.40 -4.06
N GLN A 238 4.47 -10.10 -4.38
CA GLN A 238 4.68 -9.65 -5.77
C GLN A 238 6.12 -9.89 -6.23
N LEU A 239 7.12 -9.64 -5.37
CA LEU A 239 8.52 -9.95 -5.69
C LEU A 239 8.72 -11.46 -5.89
N GLN A 240 8.14 -12.29 -5.04
CA GLN A 240 8.23 -13.76 -5.18
C GLN A 240 7.66 -14.22 -6.53
N HIS A 241 6.47 -13.73 -6.92
CA HIS A 241 5.86 -14.05 -8.21
C HIS A 241 6.68 -13.50 -9.38
N PHE A 242 7.30 -12.33 -9.24
CA PHE A 242 8.19 -11.80 -10.29
C PHE A 242 9.44 -12.66 -10.47
N LEU A 243 10.09 -13.10 -9.40
CA LEU A 243 11.24 -14.02 -9.49
C LEU A 243 10.85 -15.36 -10.14
N TYR A 244 9.67 -15.86 -9.81
CA TYR A 244 9.11 -17.05 -10.45
C TYR A 244 8.87 -16.83 -11.96
N PHE A 245 8.29 -15.68 -12.32
CA PHE A 245 8.09 -15.28 -13.72
C PHE A 245 9.41 -15.20 -14.51
N LEU A 246 10.48 -14.65 -13.91
CA LEU A 246 11.81 -14.62 -14.53
C LEU A 246 12.33 -16.03 -14.79
N GLN A 247 12.21 -16.94 -13.82
CA GLN A 247 12.68 -18.31 -13.92
C GLN A 247 11.90 -19.11 -14.96
N GLU A 248 10.58 -19.09 -14.94
CA GLU A 248 9.70 -19.79 -15.85
C GLU A 248 9.93 -19.39 -17.32
N ASN A 249 10.11 -18.08 -17.54
CA ASN A 249 10.32 -17.53 -18.89
C ASN A 249 11.79 -17.45 -19.28
N LYS A 250 12.73 -17.97 -18.46
CA LYS A 250 14.19 -17.97 -18.68
C LYS A 250 14.73 -16.57 -19.01
N ILE A 251 14.20 -15.54 -18.33
CA ILE A 251 14.60 -14.15 -18.52
C ILE A 251 15.83 -13.86 -17.66
N SER A 252 16.95 -13.52 -18.29
CA SER A 252 18.21 -13.19 -17.61
C SER A 252 18.62 -11.72 -17.78
N SER A 253 17.92 -10.94 -18.61
CA SER A 253 18.24 -9.54 -18.85
C SER A 253 16.98 -8.69 -18.78
N PHE A 254 17.01 -7.65 -17.96
CA PHE A 254 15.91 -6.70 -17.73
C PHE A 254 16.48 -5.38 -17.17
N ARG A 255 15.67 -4.32 -17.18
CA ARG A 255 16.10 -2.99 -16.70
C ARG A 255 15.92 -2.77 -15.20
N LEU A 256 15.11 -3.58 -14.50
CA LEU A 256 14.78 -3.38 -13.09
C LEU A 256 16.01 -3.56 -12.20
N THR A 257 16.40 -2.47 -11.54
CA THR A 257 17.59 -2.44 -10.70
C THR A 257 17.27 -2.23 -9.21
N HIS A 258 16.17 -1.57 -8.87
CA HIS A 258 15.87 -1.17 -7.51
C HIS A 258 14.42 -1.52 -7.12
N ILE A 259 14.25 -2.24 -6.00
CA ILE A 259 12.93 -2.58 -5.45
C ILE A 259 12.87 -2.20 -3.98
N LEU A 260 11.90 -1.34 -3.61
CA LEU A 260 11.52 -1.12 -2.22
C LEU A 260 10.45 -2.12 -1.81
N LEU A 261 10.71 -2.88 -0.75
CA LEU A 261 9.78 -3.84 -0.15
C LEU A 261 9.18 -3.29 1.14
N GLY A 262 7.89 -3.53 1.34
CA GLY A 262 7.20 -3.13 2.56
C GLY A 262 5.78 -3.70 2.66
N GLY A 263 5.06 -3.28 3.69
CA GLY A 263 3.65 -3.63 3.89
C GLY A 263 3.36 -5.01 4.48
N ALA A 264 4.37 -5.89 4.57
CA ALA A 264 4.30 -7.20 5.22
C ALA A 264 5.68 -7.60 5.72
N HIS A 265 5.79 -8.76 6.40
CA HIS A 265 7.08 -9.36 6.73
C HIS A 265 7.91 -9.64 5.46
N ILE A 266 9.18 -9.26 5.49
CA ILE A 266 10.11 -9.39 4.35
C ILE A 266 11.08 -10.54 4.63
N PRO A 267 10.89 -11.73 4.01
CA PRO A 267 11.80 -12.85 4.20
C PRO A 267 13.19 -12.55 3.64
N VAL A 268 14.24 -12.78 4.45
CA VAL A 268 15.64 -12.58 4.02
C VAL A 268 15.97 -13.47 2.81
N ALA A 269 15.50 -14.70 2.77
CA ALA A 269 15.73 -15.60 1.65
C ALA A 269 15.21 -15.03 0.32
N LEU A 270 14.05 -14.35 0.35
CA LEU A 270 13.45 -13.71 -0.83
C LEU A 270 14.30 -12.55 -1.34
N THR A 271 14.75 -11.66 -0.44
CA THR A 271 15.62 -10.52 -0.82
C THR A 271 16.96 -11.02 -1.36
N GLN A 272 17.52 -12.08 -0.77
CA GLN A 272 18.76 -12.70 -1.24
C GLN A 272 18.61 -13.34 -2.64
N GLN A 273 17.44 -13.91 -2.96
CA GLN A 273 17.16 -14.40 -4.33
C GLN A 273 17.13 -13.25 -5.34
N ALA A 274 16.46 -12.15 -5.02
CA ALA A 274 16.42 -10.98 -5.89
C ALA A 274 17.80 -10.33 -6.08
N ILE A 275 18.61 -10.26 -5.02
CA ILE A 275 20.00 -9.75 -5.09
C ILE A 275 20.85 -10.62 -6.01
N ARG A 276 20.70 -11.96 -5.95
CA ARG A 276 21.38 -12.88 -6.91
C ARG A 276 20.92 -12.70 -8.35
N ALA A 277 19.68 -12.26 -8.56
CA ALA A 277 19.16 -11.89 -9.89
C ALA A 277 19.62 -10.48 -10.37
N GLY A 278 20.46 -9.77 -9.60
CA GLY A 278 20.99 -8.46 -9.96
C GLY A 278 20.14 -7.28 -9.49
N ILE A 279 19.14 -7.50 -8.63
CA ILE A 279 18.22 -6.46 -8.16
C ILE A 279 18.66 -5.95 -6.78
N HIS A 280 18.84 -4.64 -6.62
CA HIS A 280 19.02 -4.02 -5.32
C HIS A 280 17.69 -3.97 -4.57
N CYS A 281 17.56 -4.77 -3.53
CA CYS A 281 16.38 -4.76 -2.67
C CYS A 281 16.59 -3.80 -1.50
N TYR A 282 15.49 -3.17 -1.09
CA TYR A 282 15.44 -2.32 0.09
C TYR A 282 14.29 -2.78 0.97
N SER A 283 14.59 -3.09 2.23
CA SER A 283 13.59 -3.45 3.22
C SER A 283 13.11 -2.18 3.93
N GLY A 284 11.79 -2.00 4.01
CA GLY A 284 11.19 -0.82 4.63
C GLY A 284 10.04 -1.14 5.57
N TYR A 285 9.95 -0.38 6.64
CA TYR A 285 8.81 -0.33 7.55
C TYR A 285 8.15 1.04 7.45
N GLY A 286 6.83 1.05 7.41
CA GLY A 286 6.06 2.28 7.34
C GLY A 286 4.56 2.03 7.49
N MET A 287 3.81 3.13 7.51
CA MET A 287 2.38 3.11 7.77
C MET A 287 1.69 4.26 7.06
N THR A 288 0.38 4.18 6.99
CA THR A 288 -0.43 5.23 6.35
C THR A 288 -0.26 6.56 7.09
N GLU A 289 -0.25 6.54 8.40
CA GLU A 289 -0.15 7.71 9.26
C GLU A 289 1.19 8.47 9.12
N ALA A 290 2.22 7.83 8.56
CA ALA A 290 3.53 8.44 8.33
C ALA A 290 3.86 8.66 6.84
N ALA A 291 2.83 8.80 6.00
CA ALA A 291 2.96 9.03 4.55
C ALA A 291 3.88 8.01 3.84
N SER A 292 3.87 6.77 4.25
CA SER A 292 4.60 5.60 3.74
C SER A 292 5.76 5.14 4.62
N THR A 293 7.02 5.21 4.15
CA THR A 293 8.18 4.55 4.78
C THR A 293 8.78 5.39 5.91
N VAL A 294 9.04 4.79 7.07
CA VAL A 294 9.66 5.42 8.24
C VAL A 294 11.10 4.95 8.44
N PHE A 295 11.32 3.64 8.34
CA PHE A 295 12.63 3.00 8.42
C PHE A 295 12.90 2.26 7.11
N ALA A 296 14.14 2.29 6.67
CA ALA A 296 14.57 1.47 5.53
C ALA A 296 16.07 1.21 5.56
N LYS A 297 16.49 0.16 4.83
CA LYS A 297 17.87 -0.16 4.49
C LYS A 297 17.98 -0.84 3.15
N LYS A 298 19.16 -0.87 2.57
CA LYS A 298 19.50 -1.85 1.54
C LYS A 298 19.49 -3.23 2.19
N SER A 299 18.71 -4.16 1.63
CA SER A 299 18.53 -5.50 2.19
C SER A 299 19.85 -6.27 2.22
N ASP A 300 20.08 -6.98 3.31
CA ASP A 300 21.24 -7.82 3.57
C ASP A 300 20.80 -9.17 4.20
N ALA A 301 21.67 -9.81 4.97
CA ALA A 301 21.36 -11.06 5.66
C ALA A 301 20.57 -10.86 6.98
N SER A 302 20.30 -9.62 7.39
CA SER A 302 19.52 -9.31 8.59
C SER A 302 18.04 -9.14 8.26
N ALA A 303 17.16 -9.62 9.15
CA ALA A 303 15.71 -9.48 9.04
C ALA A 303 15.18 -8.11 9.53
N GLY A 304 16.06 -7.22 10.02
CA GLY A 304 15.65 -5.90 10.45
C GLY A 304 15.18 -5.01 9.28
N VAL A 305 14.44 -3.97 9.63
CA VAL A 305 13.90 -3.02 8.65
C VAL A 305 14.78 -1.78 8.47
N GLY A 306 15.99 -1.81 9.03
CA GLY A 306 17.00 -0.79 8.83
C GLY A 306 16.94 0.36 9.80
N TYR A 307 17.18 1.56 9.26
CA TYR A 307 17.44 2.78 10.02
C TYR A 307 16.36 3.81 9.77
N LEU A 308 16.23 4.72 10.74
CA LEU A 308 15.32 5.85 10.63
C LEU A 308 15.69 6.72 9.42
N LEU A 309 14.70 7.00 8.58
CA LEU A 309 14.89 7.91 7.45
C LEU A 309 14.91 9.38 7.90
N PRO A 310 15.54 10.30 7.14
CA PRO A 310 15.51 11.73 7.43
C PRO A 310 14.13 12.34 7.62
N LEU A 311 14.03 13.46 8.31
CA LEU A 311 12.81 14.22 8.61
C LEU A 311 11.83 13.50 9.55
N ARG A 312 12.30 12.47 10.25
CA ARG A 312 11.57 11.66 11.23
C ARG A 312 12.36 11.49 12.50
N GLU A 313 11.65 11.27 13.59
CA GLU A 313 12.19 10.89 14.89
C GLU A 313 11.42 9.67 15.39
N TYR A 314 12.04 8.84 16.23
CA TYR A 314 11.36 7.74 16.90
C TYR A 314 11.87 7.56 18.32
N ARG A 315 11.06 6.90 19.13
CA ARG A 315 11.44 6.38 20.44
C ARG A 315 10.73 5.05 20.68
N LEU A 316 11.29 4.23 21.54
CA LEU A 316 10.66 3.00 22.03
C LEU A 316 10.12 3.29 23.43
N VAL A 317 8.81 3.04 23.62
CA VAL A 317 8.12 3.18 24.92
C VAL A 317 7.52 1.82 25.25
N ASP A 318 8.07 1.14 26.23
CA ASP A 318 7.69 -0.24 26.61
C ASP A 318 7.68 -1.22 25.41
N GLY A 319 8.65 -1.04 24.51
CA GLY A 319 8.76 -1.80 23.26
C GLY A 319 7.83 -1.37 22.14
N GLU A 320 6.92 -0.42 22.35
CA GLU A 320 6.12 0.19 21.30
C GLU A 320 6.93 1.25 20.55
N ILE A 321 6.82 1.24 19.22
CA ILE A 321 7.46 2.23 18.35
C ILE A 321 6.59 3.49 18.34
N TRP A 322 7.15 4.60 18.81
CA TRP A 322 6.52 5.90 18.70
C TRP A 322 7.29 6.75 17.71
N VAL A 323 6.56 7.45 16.84
CA VAL A 323 7.17 8.25 15.76
C VAL A 323 6.71 9.71 15.82
N ARG A 324 7.60 10.61 15.37
CA ARG A 324 7.37 12.04 15.24
C ARG A 324 8.08 12.56 13.97
N GLY A 325 7.64 13.67 13.41
CA GLY A 325 8.34 14.34 12.31
C GLY A 325 7.43 14.86 11.21
N GLN A 326 8.08 15.35 10.15
CA GLN A 326 7.41 16.09 9.07
C GLN A 326 6.52 15.23 8.17
N THR A 327 6.60 13.90 8.29
CA THR A 327 5.84 12.96 7.46
C THR A 327 4.52 12.53 8.08
N LEU A 328 4.29 12.87 9.36
CA LEU A 328 3.08 12.44 10.07
C LEU A 328 1.84 13.18 9.58
N ALA A 329 0.78 12.42 9.39
CA ALA A 329 -0.53 12.91 9.00
C ALA A 329 -1.08 13.95 10.00
N LEU A 330 -1.95 14.81 9.52
CA LEU A 330 -2.69 15.77 10.38
C LEU A 330 -3.56 15.04 11.41
N GLY A 331 -4.14 13.90 11.01
CA GLY A 331 -5.03 13.11 11.85
C GLY A 331 -6.02 12.28 11.03
N TYR A 332 -7.12 11.93 11.67
CA TYR A 332 -8.23 11.19 11.07
C TYR A 332 -9.40 12.11 10.81
N TRP A 333 -9.91 12.10 9.57
CA TRP A 333 -11.12 12.85 9.20
C TRP A 333 -12.34 12.38 9.97
N GLN A 334 -13.14 13.33 10.43
CA GLN A 334 -14.40 13.11 11.11
C GLN A 334 -15.57 13.58 10.24
N LYS A 335 -16.74 12.94 10.36
CA LYS A 335 -17.94 13.28 9.56
C LYS A 335 -18.41 14.73 9.75
N ASN A 336 -18.10 15.35 10.89
CA ASN A 336 -18.40 16.77 11.16
C ASN A 336 -17.44 17.74 10.48
N GLY A 337 -16.48 17.26 9.67
CA GLY A 337 -15.50 18.09 8.97
C GLY A 337 -14.26 18.45 9.80
N GLU A 338 -14.09 17.89 11.00
CA GLU A 338 -12.90 18.11 11.81
C GLU A 338 -11.82 17.06 11.50
N ILE A 339 -10.58 17.39 11.81
CA ILE A 339 -9.46 16.45 11.78
C ILE A 339 -9.08 16.13 13.24
N LYS A 340 -9.38 14.89 13.67
CA LYS A 340 -8.95 14.40 14.96
C LYS A 340 -7.46 14.07 14.91
N THR A 341 -6.63 14.86 15.61
CA THR A 341 -5.19 14.62 15.66
C THR A 341 -4.85 13.20 16.13
N LEU A 342 -3.79 12.64 15.55
CA LEU A 342 -3.22 11.35 15.98
C LEU A 342 -2.09 11.53 17.00
N LEU A 343 -1.63 12.77 17.22
CA LEU A 343 -0.50 13.09 18.09
C LEU A 343 -0.95 13.23 19.55
N ASN A 344 -0.13 12.77 20.47
CA ASN A 344 -0.27 13.08 21.88
C ASN A 344 0.19 14.53 22.18
N GLN A 345 0.09 14.97 23.46
CA GLN A 345 0.48 16.32 23.87
C GLN A 345 1.94 16.67 23.62
N GLU A 346 2.83 15.66 23.54
CA GLU A 346 4.27 15.83 23.25
C GLU A 346 4.59 15.79 21.76
N GLY A 347 3.58 15.65 20.88
CA GLY A 347 3.73 15.58 19.44
C GLY A 347 4.15 14.19 18.91
N TRP A 348 3.97 13.12 19.68
CA TRP A 348 4.28 11.74 19.27
C TRP A 348 3.04 10.97 18.87
N PHE A 349 3.22 10.11 17.87
CA PHE A 349 2.25 9.11 17.44
C PHE A 349 2.66 7.72 17.93
N ALA A 350 1.80 7.09 18.71
CA ALA A 350 1.93 5.70 19.17
C ALA A 350 1.44 4.76 18.06
N THR A 351 2.35 4.00 17.42
CA THR A 351 2.04 3.25 16.20
C THR A 351 1.25 1.97 16.45
N ARG A 352 1.24 1.48 17.66
CA ARG A 352 0.75 0.16 18.06
C ARG A 352 1.57 -1.00 17.48
N ASP A 353 2.73 -0.73 16.93
CA ASP A 353 3.70 -1.72 16.49
C ASP A 353 4.78 -1.89 17.55
N LYS A 354 5.11 -3.14 17.90
CA LYS A 354 6.23 -3.50 18.78
C LYS A 354 7.50 -3.71 17.96
N GLY A 355 8.60 -3.28 18.55
CA GLY A 355 9.92 -3.51 17.98
C GLY A 355 11.03 -3.30 18.99
N TYR A 356 12.24 -3.63 18.59
CA TYR A 356 13.44 -3.36 19.35
C TYR A 356 14.57 -2.91 18.45
N GLN A 357 15.48 -2.13 18.99
CA GLN A 357 16.70 -1.74 18.30
C GLN A 357 17.85 -2.66 18.71
N ALA A 358 18.51 -3.26 17.72
CA ALA A 358 19.70 -4.08 17.97
C ALA A 358 20.84 -3.22 18.56
N THR A 359 21.45 -3.68 19.65
CA THR A 359 22.46 -2.92 20.37
C THR A 359 23.69 -2.61 19.51
N ASN A 360 24.13 -3.60 18.71
CA ASN A 360 25.36 -3.52 17.92
C ASN A 360 25.20 -2.71 16.64
N THR A 361 24.10 -2.93 15.90
CA THR A 361 23.88 -2.34 14.56
C THR A 361 23.02 -1.10 14.59
N LYS A 362 22.28 -0.86 15.67
CA LYS A 362 21.24 0.19 15.76
C LYS A 362 20.07 0.02 14.78
N GLU A 363 19.98 -1.14 14.18
CA GLU A 363 18.91 -1.53 13.27
C GLU A 363 17.62 -1.80 14.03
N LEU A 364 16.47 -1.38 13.46
CA LEU A 364 15.16 -1.66 14.03
C LEU A 364 14.64 -3.01 13.55
N PHE A 365 14.11 -3.80 14.48
CA PHE A 365 13.39 -5.05 14.23
C PHE A 365 11.94 -4.91 14.66
N ILE A 366 11.02 -5.28 13.77
CA ILE A 366 9.59 -5.29 14.04
C ILE A 366 9.22 -6.65 14.63
N GLN A 367 8.57 -6.66 15.78
CA GLN A 367 8.10 -7.87 16.45
C GLN A 367 6.63 -8.19 16.12
N GLY A 368 5.83 -7.16 15.81
CA GLY A 368 4.42 -7.32 15.45
C GLY A 368 3.56 -6.20 15.99
N ARG A 369 2.24 -6.36 15.90
CA ARG A 369 1.27 -5.37 16.38
C ARG A 369 0.78 -5.72 17.79
N ILE A 370 0.71 -4.70 18.62
CA ILE A 370 0.11 -4.83 19.97
C ILE A 370 -1.35 -5.31 19.87
N ASP A 371 -2.08 -4.84 18.87
CA ASP A 371 -3.48 -5.17 18.66
C ASP A 371 -3.73 -6.62 18.19
N ASN A 372 -2.70 -7.30 17.67
CA ASN A 372 -2.77 -8.71 17.25
C ASN A 372 -2.42 -9.69 18.37
N MET A 373 -1.77 -9.20 19.43
CA MET A 373 -1.41 -10.04 20.58
C MET A 373 -2.68 -10.53 21.28
N PHE A 374 -2.68 -11.81 21.67
CA PHE A 374 -3.75 -12.42 22.46
C PHE A 374 -3.18 -13.24 23.62
N ILE A 375 -4.03 -13.61 24.57
CA ILE A 375 -3.62 -14.33 25.77
C ILE A 375 -4.10 -15.78 25.69
N SER A 376 -3.16 -16.73 25.87
CA SER A 376 -3.44 -18.16 25.91
C SER A 376 -2.93 -18.73 27.25
N GLY A 377 -3.84 -19.17 28.11
CA GLY A 377 -3.47 -19.77 29.40
C GLY A 377 -2.67 -18.84 30.32
N GLY A 378 -2.87 -17.54 30.24
CA GLY A 378 -2.14 -16.51 31.00
C GLY A 378 -0.86 -16.01 30.33
N GLU A 379 -0.45 -16.59 29.20
CA GLU A 379 0.76 -16.21 28.43
C GLU A 379 0.41 -15.35 27.21
N ASN A 380 1.23 -14.36 26.93
CA ASN A 380 1.07 -13.50 25.78
C ASN A 380 1.57 -14.20 24.50
N ILE A 381 0.68 -14.33 23.52
CA ILE A 381 1.00 -14.84 22.18
C ILE A 381 1.10 -13.67 21.20
N GLN A 382 2.27 -13.53 20.58
CA GLN A 382 2.46 -12.60 19.46
C GLN A 382 2.40 -13.43 18.15
N PRO A 383 1.31 -13.31 17.35
CA PRO A 383 1.14 -14.12 16.14
C PRO A 383 2.30 -14.03 15.16
N GLU A 384 2.87 -12.85 15.00
CA GLU A 384 3.93 -12.56 14.05
C GLU A 384 5.24 -13.31 14.38
N GLU A 385 5.50 -13.62 15.64
CA GLU A 385 6.62 -14.45 16.06
C GLU A 385 6.50 -15.87 15.49
N ILE A 386 5.32 -16.44 15.57
CA ILE A 386 5.01 -17.79 15.07
C ILE A 386 5.03 -17.79 13.53
N GLU A 387 4.40 -16.80 12.92
CA GLU A 387 4.33 -16.62 11.47
C GLU A 387 5.72 -16.51 10.84
N ALA A 388 6.63 -15.76 11.48
CA ALA A 388 8.00 -15.61 11.01
C ALA A 388 8.77 -16.95 10.91
N ILE A 389 8.49 -17.90 11.79
CA ILE A 389 9.10 -19.25 11.75
C ILE A 389 8.47 -20.08 10.65
N ILE A 390 7.14 -20.03 10.53
CA ILE A 390 6.40 -20.79 9.50
C ILE A 390 6.81 -20.32 8.09
N LEU A 391 6.97 -19.01 7.89
CA LEU A 391 7.42 -18.43 6.60
C LEU A 391 8.83 -18.84 6.17
N GLN A 392 9.64 -19.38 7.09
CA GLN A 392 10.97 -19.95 6.74
C GLN A 392 10.87 -21.35 6.13
N GLN A 393 9.71 -22.00 6.19
CA GLN A 393 9.55 -23.35 5.66
C GLN A 393 9.41 -23.32 4.13
N PRO A 394 9.95 -24.33 3.43
CA PRO A 394 9.75 -24.47 1.99
C PRO A 394 8.28 -24.45 1.61
N ASP A 395 7.98 -23.89 0.45
CA ASP A 395 6.61 -23.83 -0.12
C ASP A 395 5.58 -22.98 0.64
N VAL A 396 5.91 -22.35 1.77
CA VAL A 396 4.97 -21.42 2.43
C VAL A 396 4.99 -20.08 1.73
N LYS A 397 3.85 -19.70 1.12
CA LYS A 397 3.65 -18.39 0.48
C LYS A 397 3.24 -17.32 1.49
N GLN A 398 2.28 -17.67 2.35
CA GLN A 398 1.80 -16.79 3.40
C GLN A 398 1.19 -17.61 4.54
N VAL A 399 1.17 -17.01 5.73
CA VAL A 399 0.57 -17.60 6.92
C VAL A 399 -0.02 -16.51 7.79
N PHE A 400 -1.10 -16.87 8.49
CA PHE A 400 -1.73 -16.05 9.53
C PHE A 400 -1.98 -16.92 10.74
N VAL A 401 -1.45 -16.52 11.88
CA VAL A 401 -1.76 -17.14 13.18
C VAL A 401 -2.86 -16.32 13.83
N LEU A 402 -3.96 -17.00 14.14
CA LEU A 402 -5.17 -16.39 14.67
C LEU A 402 -5.57 -17.04 15.99
N PRO A 403 -6.18 -16.29 16.93
CA PRO A 403 -6.78 -16.88 18.12
C PRO A 403 -8.12 -17.56 17.77
N ILE A 404 -8.36 -18.70 18.39
CA ILE A 404 -9.71 -19.29 18.51
C ILE A 404 -10.05 -19.43 19.99
N GLU A 405 -11.34 -19.37 20.32
CA GLU A 405 -11.80 -19.52 21.68
C GLU A 405 -11.55 -20.95 22.20
N ASP A 406 -11.09 -21.05 23.46
CA ASP A 406 -10.81 -22.30 24.15
C ASP A 406 -11.35 -22.22 25.59
N GLN A 407 -12.09 -23.23 26.03
CA GLN A 407 -12.76 -23.22 27.33
C GLN A 407 -11.79 -23.24 28.53
N ILE A 408 -10.57 -23.76 28.33
CA ILE A 408 -9.57 -23.91 29.40
C ILE A 408 -8.56 -22.77 29.38
N TYR A 409 -8.09 -22.41 28.19
CA TYR A 409 -6.99 -21.46 28.01
C TYR A 409 -7.45 -20.05 27.60
N GLY A 410 -8.77 -19.83 27.47
CA GLY A 410 -9.36 -18.60 26.94
C GLY A 410 -9.21 -18.51 25.43
N GLN A 411 -7.99 -18.41 24.93
CA GLN A 411 -7.69 -18.44 23.47
C GLN A 411 -6.51 -19.37 23.16
N ARG A 412 -6.53 -19.98 21.98
CA ARG A 412 -5.45 -20.83 21.48
C ARG A 412 -5.04 -20.43 20.06
N PRO A 413 -3.74 -20.48 19.71
CA PRO A 413 -3.28 -20.19 18.37
C PRO A 413 -3.68 -21.29 17.38
N VAL A 414 -4.13 -20.88 16.19
CA VAL A 414 -4.25 -21.74 15.00
C VAL A 414 -3.58 -21.06 13.82
N ALA A 415 -3.11 -21.84 12.85
CA ALA A 415 -2.43 -21.32 11.68
C ALA A 415 -3.27 -21.52 10.40
N VAL A 416 -3.47 -20.47 9.63
CA VAL A 416 -4.05 -20.51 8.28
C VAL A 416 -2.91 -20.32 7.28
N ILE A 417 -2.62 -21.35 6.47
CA ILE A 417 -1.41 -21.39 5.64
C ILE A 417 -1.77 -21.53 4.15
N ASP A 418 -1.10 -20.74 3.31
CA ASP A 418 -1.08 -20.88 1.85
C ASP A 418 0.26 -21.51 1.42
N PHE A 419 0.21 -22.73 0.88
CA PHE A 419 1.35 -23.41 0.32
C PHE A 419 1.41 -23.28 -1.20
N ALA A 420 2.60 -23.14 -1.78
CA ALA A 420 2.82 -22.97 -3.21
C ALA A 420 2.19 -24.08 -4.08
N ASN A 421 2.22 -25.32 -3.59
CA ASN A 421 1.73 -26.50 -4.31
C ASN A 421 0.53 -27.16 -3.60
N GLY A 422 -0.35 -26.33 -3.00
CA GLY A 422 -1.51 -26.79 -2.26
C GLY A 422 -1.19 -27.30 -0.84
N PHE A 423 -2.24 -27.39 -0.04
CA PHE A 423 -2.17 -27.82 1.34
C PHE A 423 -2.02 -29.36 1.43
N SER A 424 -1.08 -29.85 2.26
CA SER A 424 -0.95 -31.28 2.60
C SER A 424 -0.52 -31.45 4.06
N PHE A 425 -0.86 -32.57 4.67
CA PHE A 425 -0.51 -32.89 6.06
C PHE A 425 1.01 -33.07 6.24
N ASP A 426 1.72 -33.64 5.26
CA ASP A 426 3.18 -33.79 5.32
C ASP A 426 3.90 -32.44 5.44
N LYS A 427 3.39 -31.41 4.74
CA LYS A 427 3.92 -30.04 4.86
C LYS A 427 3.61 -29.43 6.23
N VAL A 428 2.43 -29.72 6.78
CA VAL A 428 2.06 -29.28 8.13
C VAL A 428 2.96 -29.96 9.18
N ASP A 429 3.28 -31.23 9.02
CA ASP A 429 4.20 -31.94 9.92
C ASP A 429 5.60 -31.30 9.92
N ALA A 430 6.11 -30.92 8.75
CA ALA A 430 7.37 -30.18 8.65
C ALA A 430 7.32 -28.82 9.38
N VAL A 431 6.22 -28.09 9.25
CA VAL A 431 5.98 -26.84 9.98
C VAL A 431 5.97 -27.10 11.50
N GLN A 432 5.27 -28.15 11.96
CA GLN A 432 5.20 -28.49 13.38
C GLN A 432 6.57 -28.83 13.96
N VAL A 433 7.39 -29.61 13.21
CA VAL A 433 8.76 -29.92 13.64
C VAL A 433 9.56 -28.64 13.83
N ALA A 434 9.54 -27.73 12.85
CA ALA A 434 10.26 -26.46 12.95
C ALA A 434 9.80 -25.58 14.11
N LEU A 435 8.50 -25.58 14.41
CA LEU A 435 7.96 -24.84 15.56
C LEU A 435 8.37 -25.44 16.89
N ARG A 436 8.36 -26.79 17.02
CA ARG A 436 8.78 -27.49 18.25
C ARG A 436 10.23 -27.20 18.62
N GLU A 437 11.09 -27.01 17.64
CA GLU A 437 12.51 -26.72 17.87
C GLU A 437 12.76 -25.27 18.30
N LYS A 438 11.85 -24.34 17.99
CA LYS A 438 12.09 -22.90 18.13
C LYS A 438 11.15 -22.19 19.09
N LEU A 439 10.01 -22.79 19.45
CA LEU A 439 8.97 -22.15 20.28
C LEU A 439 8.49 -23.02 21.42
N GLU A 440 8.12 -22.36 22.49
CA GLU A 440 7.46 -22.97 23.64
C GLU A 440 6.11 -23.59 23.22
N LYS A 441 5.72 -24.66 23.92
CA LYS A 441 4.53 -25.46 23.57
C LYS A 441 3.24 -24.64 23.49
N PHE A 442 3.08 -23.65 24.36
CA PHE A 442 1.87 -22.81 24.40
C PHE A 442 1.73 -21.86 23.20
N LYS A 443 2.84 -21.54 22.52
CA LYS A 443 2.85 -20.73 21.29
C LYS A 443 2.58 -21.57 20.03
N GLN A 444 2.68 -22.89 20.10
CA GLN A 444 2.51 -23.74 18.92
C GLN A 444 1.03 -23.84 18.53
N PRO A 445 0.67 -23.60 17.24
CA PRO A 445 -0.71 -23.73 16.76
C PRO A 445 -1.27 -25.12 17.04
N ILE A 446 -2.51 -25.17 17.54
CA ILE A 446 -3.20 -26.43 17.82
C ILE A 446 -3.92 -27.01 16.61
N ALA A 447 -4.14 -26.20 15.57
CA ALA A 447 -4.74 -26.61 14.31
C ALA A 447 -4.17 -25.81 13.15
N TYR A 448 -4.24 -26.40 11.95
CA TYR A 448 -3.71 -25.85 10.71
C TYR A 448 -4.78 -25.92 9.61
N TYR A 449 -5.06 -24.81 8.96
CA TYR A 449 -6.12 -24.68 7.96
C TYR A 449 -5.57 -24.19 6.62
N PRO A 450 -6.07 -24.72 5.49
CA PRO A 450 -5.70 -24.23 4.16
C PRO A 450 -6.32 -22.85 3.91
N PHE A 451 -5.50 -21.91 3.47
CA PHE A 451 -5.90 -20.52 3.22
C PHE A 451 -7.03 -20.44 2.18
N GLU A 452 -6.95 -21.22 1.10
CA GLU A 452 -7.96 -21.24 0.02
C GLU A 452 -9.34 -21.69 0.47
N LYS A 453 -9.45 -22.48 1.55
CA LYS A 453 -10.75 -22.90 2.12
C LYS A 453 -11.37 -21.83 2.99
N ILE A 454 -10.55 -21.01 3.63
CA ILE A 454 -11.00 -19.93 4.51
C ILE A 454 -11.29 -18.66 3.71
N MET A 455 -10.41 -18.30 2.76
CA MET A 455 -10.55 -17.14 1.89
C MET A 455 -10.81 -17.56 0.45
N ARG A 456 -12.08 -17.72 0.09
CA ARG A 456 -12.50 -18.10 -1.28
C ARG A 456 -12.26 -17.00 -2.32
N SER A 457 -12.03 -15.76 -1.90
CA SER A 457 -11.67 -14.64 -2.78
C SER A 457 -10.71 -13.69 -2.05
N ALA A 458 -9.42 -13.76 -2.36
CA ALA A 458 -8.45 -12.77 -1.91
C ALA A 458 -8.65 -11.45 -2.67
N LEU A 459 -9.52 -10.59 -2.17
CA LEU A 459 -9.81 -9.28 -2.75
C LEU A 459 -8.78 -8.24 -2.26
N GLY A 460 -7.54 -8.29 -2.78
CA GLY A 460 -6.57 -7.23 -2.50
C GLY A 460 -5.13 -7.70 -2.36
N ILE A 461 -4.19 -6.73 -2.37
CA ILE A 461 -2.75 -6.94 -2.20
C ILE A 461 -2.40 -7.30 -0.73
N LYS A 462 -3.26 -6.90 0.22
CA LYS A 462 -3.06 -7.13 1.65
C LYS A 462 -4.30 -7.80 2.24
N VAL A 463 -4.12 -9.00 2.81
CA VAL A 463 -5.19 -9.74 3.50
C VAL A 463 -5.46 -9.06 4.85
N SER A 464 -6.73 -8.76 5.13
CA SER A 464 -7.15 -8.27 6.45
C SER A 464 -7.22 -9.41 7.45
N ARG A 465 -6.42 -9.35 8.52
CA ARG A 465 -6.44 -10.32 9.63
C ARG A 465 -7.84 -10.43 10.28
N HIS A 466 -8.51 -9.29 10.43
CA HIS A 466 -9.87 -9.25 10.97
C HIS A 466 -10.88 -10.01 10.09
N LEU A 467 -10.84 -9.79 8.77
CA LEU A 467 -11.72 -10.51 7.83
C LEU A 467 -11.40 -12.02 7.83
N LEU A 468 -10.11 -12.38 7.86
CA LEU A 468 -9.69 -13.78 7.90
C LEU A 468 -10.17 -14.47 9.19
N SER A 469 -10.11 -13.79 10.34
CA SER A 469 -10.63 -14.29 11.61
C SER A 469 -12.14 -14.53 11.56
N GLN A 470 -12.91 -13.61 10.97
CA GLN A 470 -14.36 -13.78 10.77
C GLN A 470 -14.68 -15.00 9.88
N GLN A 471 -13.96 -15.12 8.75
CA GLN A 471 -14.15 -16.25 7.83
C GLN A 471 -13.75 -17.59 8.46
N LEU A 472 -12.68 -17.61 9.25
CA LEU A 472 -12.30 -18.80 10.01
C LEU A 472 -13.38 -19.21 11.02
N SER A 473 -13.95 -18.27 11.76
CA SER A 473 -15.02 -18.54 12.72
C SER A 473 -16.25 -19.14 12.04
N LEU A 474 -16.65 -18.59 10.88
CA LEU A 474 -17.75 -19.15 10.07
C LEU A 474 -17.43 -20.55 9.53
N PHE A 475 -16.19 -20.78 9.11
CA PHE A 475 -15.74 -22.09 8.63
C PHE A 475 -15.80 -23.14 9.74
N LEU A 476 -15.37 -22.80 10.95
CA LEU A 476 -15.39 -23.70 12.10
C LEU A 476 -16.84 -24.05 12.53
N GLN A 477 -17.74 -23.06 12.59
CA GLN A 477 -19.16 -23.29 12.89
C GLN A 477 -19.82 -24.25 11.90
N ASN A 478 -19.57 -24.09 10.58
CA ASN A 478 -20.13 -24.96 9.55
C ASN A 478 -19.46 -26.34 9.48
N SER A 479 -18.38 -26.58 10.20
CA SER A 479 -17.66 -27.88 10.24
C SER A 479 -18.05 -28.71 11.46
N GLU A 480 -18.81 -28.14 12.39
CA GLU A 480 -19.37 -28.82 13.57
C GLU A 480 -20.81 -29.33 13.34
N GLU A 481 -21.45 -28.93 12.22
CA GLU A 481 -22.72 -29.52 11.72
C GLU A 481 -22.43 -30.67 10.73
#